data_50a9d4380a55c250e17c0b98482701d4
#
_entry.id   50a9d4380a55c250e17c0b98482701d4
#
_cell.length_a   1.000
_cell.length_b   1.000
_cell.length_c   1.000
_cell.angle_alpha   90.00
_cell.angle_beta   90.00
_cell.angle_gamma   90.00
#
_symmetry.space_group_name_H-M   'P 1'
#
loop_
_entity.id
_entity.type
_entity.pdbx_description
1 polymer ?
#
loop_
_entity_poly.entity_id
_entity_poly.type
_entity_poly.pdbx_seq_one_letter_code
_entity_poly.pdbx_strand_id
1 'polypeptide(L)'
;MQLAFPDAVYLVDAIEGGEELIIACKPALESNYITKVIHDCKRDSEALYFQFGVKLNNVVDTQIAYSLIEEQEGRKRLRDDYISFVGLLADPRYCGKSYDEKEEVRVLLRQDPKFWRHRPLSEQMVRAAADDVRFLLYIYHQMMEKLNERSLWYLAVRGVLYCRCFCLNSNNFADWPSLPPIPVDNLNADGSDPKEEILSVLDIPQGKMGLVIGKRGATILSIKQSCNAEILTGGPKGPPDKVFIIGPVKEVRKAEAMIRGRILDI
;
A
#
# COMPACT_ATOMS: atom_id res chain seq x y z
N MET A 1 -2.29 4.14 -16.71
CA MET A 1 -1.70 4.77 -15.48
C MET A 1 -2.18 6.21 -15.39
N GLN A 2 -2.42 6.72 -14.18
CA GLN A 2 -2.85 8.10 -13.96
C GLN A 2 -1.72 8.87 -13.25
N LEU A 3 -1.47 10.10 -13.67
CA LEU A 3 -0.47 11.00 -13.09
C LEU A 3 -1.09 12.37 -12.86
N ALA A 4 -1.14 12.83 -11.61
CA ALA A 4 -1.60 14.16 -11.25
C ALA A 4 -0.43 15.07 -10.87
N PHE A 5 -0.44 16.26 -11.41
CA PHE A 5 0.43 17.38 -11.06
C PHE A 5 -0.43 18.53 -10.53
N PRO A 6 0.15 19.60 -9.95
CA PRO A 6 -0.63 20.70 -9.41
C PRO A 6 -1.60 21.35 -10.40
N ASP A 7 -1.22 21.37 -11.68
CA ASP A 7 -1.92 22.07 -12.77
C ASP A 7 -2.53 21.15 -13.82
N ALA A 8 -2.25 19.85 -13.80
CA ALA A 8 -2.72 18.91 -14.81
C ALA A 8 -2.84 17.47 -14.31
N VAL A 9 -3.76 16.72 -14.94
CA VAL A 9 -3.87 15.26 -14.78
C VAL A 9 -3.66 14.62 -16.15
N TYR A 10 -2.77 13.64 -16.21
CA TYR A 10 -2.45 12.87 -17.39
C TYR A 10 -2.93 11.43 -17.25
N LEU A 11 -3.63 10.95 -18.26
CA LEU A 11 -4.00 9.54 -18.38
C LEU A 11 -3.05 8.89 -19.39
N VAL A 12 -2.15 8.05 -18.89
CA VAL A 12 -1.17 7.35 -19.71
C VAL A 12 -1.75 6.00 -20.13
N ASP A 13 -2.06 5.87 -21.42
CA ASP A 13 -2.67 4.66 -21.97
C ASP A 13 -1.62 3.59 -22.27
N ALA A 14 -1.49 2.62 -21.36
CA ALA A 14 -0.56 1.51 -21.52
C ALA A 14 -1.04 0.44 -22.53
N ILE A 15 -2.32 0.49 -22.97
CA ILE A 15 -2.86 -0.47 -23.95
C ILE A 15 -2.54 0.00 -25.37
N GLU A 16 -2.96 1.21 -25.72
CA GLU A 16 -2.75 1.77 -27.06
C GLU A 16 -1.32 2.33 -27.26
N GLY A 17 -0.78 2.96 -26.22
CA GLY A 17 0.57 3.55 -26.25
C GLY A 17 1.69 2.58 -25.91
N GLY A 18 1.33 1.35 -25.49
CA GLY A 18 2.30 0.30 -25.20
C GLY A 18 3.15 0.52 -23.94
N GLU A 19 4.09 -0.38 -23.76
CA GLU A 19 5.03 -0.41 -22.62
C GLU A 19 5.93 0.84 -22.61
N GLU A 20 6.29 1.36 -23.77
CA GLU A 20 7.22 2.49 -23.91
C GLU A 20 6.76 3.74 -23.15
N LEU A 21 5.45 4.03 -23.10
CA LEU A 21 4.91 5.16 -22.34
C LEU A 21 5.10 5.00 -20.84
N ILE A 22 4.99 3.78 -20.33
CA ILE A 22 5.23 3.51 -18.91
C ILE A 22 6.72 3.58 -18.60
N ILE A 23 7.57 3.03 -19.47
CA ILE A 23 9.03 3.07 -19.34
C ILE A 23 9.55 4.52 -19.39
N ALA A 24 8.95 5.39 -20.18
CA ALA A 24 9.29 6.82 -20.20
C ALA A 24 9.06 7.49 -18.81
N CYS A 25 8.13 6.99 -18.02
CA CYS A 25 7.88 7.48 -16.65
C CYS A 25 8.83 6.87 -15.60
N LYS A 26 9.56 5.79 -15.93
CA LYS A 26 10.43 5.06 -14.99
C LYS A 26 11.41 5.94 -14.24
N PRO A 27 12.15 6.90 -14.87
CA PRO A 27 13.07 7.77 -14.13
C PRO A 27 12.40 8.56 -13.01
N ALA A 28 11.15 9.02 -13.19
CA ALA A 28 10.39 9.72 -12.17
C ALA A 28 9.86 8.76 -11.09
N LEU A 29 9.36 7.58 -11.49
CA LEU A 29 8.81 6.58 -10.59
C LEU A 29 9.88 5.98 -9.65
N GLU A 30 11.11 5.80 -10.12
CA GLU A 30 12.23 5.27 -9.33
C GLU A 30 13.06 6.37 -8.62
N SER A 31 12.78 7.66 -8.88
CA SER A 31 13.54 8.79 -8.33
C SER A 31 13.45 8.86 -6.80
N ASN A 32 14.62 9.11 -6.16
CA ASN A 32 14.70 9.46 -4.74
C ASN A 32 14.26 10.90 -4.44
N TYR A 33 14.23 11.78 -5.46
CA TYR A 33 14.00 13.22 -5.31
C TYR A 33 12.55 13.61 -5.63
N ILE A 34 11.85 12.81 -6.42
CA ILE A 34 10.45 13.05 -6.76
C ILE A 34 9.59 12.22 -5.80
N THR A 35 8.80 12.87 -4.98
CA THR A 35 7.82 12.21 -4.11
C THR A 35 6.61 11.78 -4.92
N LYS A 36 6.23 10.52 -4.81
CA LYS A 36 4.98 9.98 -5.38
C LYS A 36 3.95 9.84 -4.28
N VAL A 37 2.78 10.45 -4.46
CA VAL A 37 1.65 10.32 -3.53
C VAL A 37 0.68 9.30 -4.08
N ILE A 38 0.47 8.21 -3.36
CA ILE A 38 -0.36 7.08 -3.78
C ILE A 38 -1.26 6.67 -2.62
N HIS A 39 -2.37 6.00 -2.89
CA HIS A 39 -3.24 5.42 -1.88
C HIS A 39 -3.20 3.89 -1.94
N ASP A 40 -2.58 3.23 -0.94
CA ASP A 40 -2.33 1.78 -0.85
C ASP A 40 -1.50 1.24 -2.04
N CYS A 41 -0.26 1.70 -2.14
CA CYS A 41 0.63 1.48 -3.29
C CYS A 41 1.08 0.04 -3.53
N LYS A 42 0.75 -0.91 -2.64
CA LYS A 42 1.27 -2.29 -2.70
C LYS A 42 0.98 -2.99 -4.03
N ARG A 43 -0.23 -2.84 -4.56
CA ARG A 43 -0.64 -3.46 -5.83
C ARG A 43 -0.19 -2.68 -7.06
N ASP A 44 -0.08 -1.36 -6.94
CA ASP A 44 0.50 -0.52 -8.01
C ASP A 44 1.97 -0.84 -8.19
N SER A 45 2.72 -0.95 -7.08
CA SER A 45 4.13 -1.34 -7.11
C SER A 45 4.33 -2.74 -7.69
N GLU A 46 3.49 -3.71 -7.28
CA GLU A 46 3.51 -5.07 -7.86
C GLU A 46 3.30 -5.06 -9.37
N ALA A 47 2.29 -4.33 -9.84
CA ALA A 47 1.98 -4.23 -11.27
C ALA A 47 3.12 -3.57 -12.06
N LEU A 48 3.68 -2.47 -11.55
CA LEU A 48 4.79 -1.76 -12.17
C LEU A 48 6.05 -2.63 -12.20
N TYR A 49 6.33 -3.37 -11.14
CA TYR A 49 7.51 -4.24 -11.04
C TYR A 49 7.45 -5.42 -12.01
N PHE A 50 6.37 -6.20 -11.98
CA PHE A 50 6.30 -7.41 -12.78
C PHE A 50 6.01 -7.16 -14.27
N GLN A 51 5.31 -6.07 -14.61
CA GLN A 51 4.98 -5.78 -16.00
C GLN A 51 6.05 -4.93 -16.70
N PHE A 52 6.72 -4.03 -15.97
CA PHE A 52 7.60 -3.02 -16.58
C PHE A 52 8.99 -2.94 -15.95
N GLY A 53 9.31 -3.79 -14.97
CA GLY A 53 10.59 -3.75 -14.26
C GLY A 53 10.84 -2.43 -13.51
N VAL A 54 9.77 -1.73 -13.08
CA VAL A 54 9.85 -0.47 -12.34
C VAL A 54 9.83 -0.75 -10.84
N LYS A 55 10.88 -0.31 -10.12
CA LYS A 55 10.94 -0.33 -8.67
C LYS A 55 10.48 1.01 -8.12
N LEU A 56 9.22 1.07 -7.71
CA LEU A 56 8.64 2.29 -7.16
C LEU A 56 9.39 2.72 -5.89
N ASN A 57 9.73 4.01 -5.81
CA ASN A 57 10.56 4.55 -4.73
C ASN A 57 10.08 5.93 -4.28
N ASN A 58 10.46 6.38 -3.08
CA ASN A 58 10.08 7.65 -2.45
C ASN A 58 8.57 7.89 -2.54
N VAL A 59 7.81 6.97 -1.95
CA VAL A 59 6.34 7.00 -1.93
C VAL A 59 5.83 7.50 -0.59
N VAL A 60 4.96 8.48 -0.62
CA VAL A 60 4.05 8.83 0.47
C VAL A 60 2.72 8.15 0.21
N ASP A 61 2.41 7.16 1.04
CA ASP A 61 1.17 6.41 0.95
C ASP A 61 0.12 7.00 1.89
N THR A 62 -0.98 7.50 1.33
CA THR A 62 -2.04 8.16 2.12
C THR A 62 -2.80 7.18 3.02
N GLN A 63 -2.79 5.87 2.74
CA GLN A 63 -3.31 4.85 3.65
C GLN A 63 -2.45 4.74 4.91
N ILE A 64 -1.11 4.76 4.76
CA ILE A 64 -0.18 4.76 5.89
C ILE A 64 -0.31 6.06 6.68
N ALA A 65 -0.32 7.21 6.00
CA ALA A 65 -0.44 8.52 6.64
C ALA A 65 -1.72 8.61 7.48
N TYR A 66 -2.86 8.15 6.93
CA TYR A 66 -4.12 8.08 7.66
C TYR A 66 -4.00 7.25 8.94
N SER A 67 -3.44 6.05 8.85
CA SER A 67 -3.28 5.16 10.01
C SER A 67 -2.39 5.76 11.10
N LEU A 68 -1.32 6.47 10.72
CA LEU A 68 -0.42 7.16 11.64
C LEU A 68 -1.09 8.35 12.35
N ILE A 69 -1.92 9.12 11.64
CA ILE A 69 -2.69 10.22 12.22
C ILE A 69 -3.71 9.67 13.23
N GLU A 70 -4.42 8.59 12.88
CA GLU A 70 -5.36 7.94 13.80
C GLU A 70 -4.65 7.44 15.07
N GLU A 71 -3.44 6.86 14.91
CA GLU A 71 -2.61 6.41 16.04
C GLU A 71 -2.17 7.58 16.93
N GLN A 72 -1.72 8.70 16.35
CA GLN A 72 -1.35 9.92 17.08
C GLN A 72 -2.52 10.53 17.85
N GLU A 73 -3.73 10.46 17.32
CA GLU A 73 -4.95 10.96 17.94
C GLU A 73 -5.55 9.97 18.95
N GLY A 74 -4.83 8.87 19.25
CA GLY A 74 -5.23 7.88 20.25
C GLY A 74 -6.39 6.97 19.84
N ARG A 75 -6.76 6.96 18.57
CA ARG A 75 -7.75 6.03 18.04
C ARG A 75 -7.14 4.65 17.83
N LYS A 76 -7.65 3.66 18.56
CA LYS A 76 -7.19 2.27 18.44
C LYS A 76 -7.68 1.69 17.10
N ARG A 77 -6.73 1.31 16.25
CA ARG A 77 -6.98 0.57 15.00
C ARG A 77 -6.06 -0.64 14.91
N LEU A 78 -6.48 -1.66 14.20
CA LEU A 78 -5.56 -2.71 13.77
C LEU A 78 -4.65 -2.16 12.66
N ARG A 79 -3.44 -2.67 12.55
CA ARG A 79 -2.48 -2.21 11.53
C ARG A 79 -2.96 -2.40 10.10
N ASP A 80 -3.83 -3.36 9.88
CA ASP A 80 -4.43 -3.67 8.59
C ASP A 80 -5.85 -3.11 8.42
N ASP A 81 -6.29 -2.22 9.32
CA ASP A 81 -7.51 -1.45 9.13
C ASP A 81 -7.35 -0.52 7.93
N TYR A 82 -8.15 -0.79 6.91
CA TYR A 82 -8.10 -0.09 5.64
C TYR A 82 -9.16 1.00 5.56
N ILE A 83 -8.76 2.19 5.10
CA ILE A 83 -9.71 3.20 4.63
C ILE A 83 -9.75 3.17 3.10
N SER A 84 -10.94 3.08 2.51
CA SER A 84 -11.05 3.19 1.06
C SER A 84 -10.72 4.61 0.60
N PHE A 85 -10.23 4.77 -0.63
CA PHE A 85 -9.97 6.11 -1.18
C PHE A 85 -11.24 6.99 -1.18
N VAL A 86 -12.41 6.40 -1.46
CA VAL A 86 -13.71 7.10 -1.35
C VAL A 86 -13.99 7.56 0.07
N GLY A 87 -13.70 6.71 1.08
CA GLY A 87 -13.83 7.07 2.48
C GLY A 87 -12.87 8.19 2.89
N LEU A 88 -11.64 8.16 2.39
CA LEU A 88 -10.65 9.21 2.61
C LEU A 88 -11.06 10.54 1.98
N LEU A 89 -11.59 10.51 0.75
CA LEU A 89 -12.14 11.69 0.07
C LEU A 89 -13.33 12.30 0.82
N ALA A 90 -14.21 11.46 1.36
CA ALA A 90 -15.40 11.91 2.09
C ALA A 90 -15.07 12.46 3.48
N ASP A 91 -13.89 12.12 4.04
CA ASP A 91 -13.47 12.59 5.36
C ASP A 91 -13.25 14.11 5.34
N PRO A 92 -14.05 14.90 6.11
CA PRO A 92 -13.96 16.37 6.10
C PRO A 92 -12.64 16.90 6.66
N ARG A 93 -11.86 16.07 7.36
CA ARG A 93 -10.52 16.43 7.86
C ARG A 93 -9.50 16.59 6.75
N TYR A 94 -9.75 15.98 5.57
CA TYR A 94 -8.82 15.94 4.46
C TYR A 94 -9.37 16.53 3.17
N CYS A 95 -10.60 16.16 2.74
CA CYS A 95 -11.15 16.64 1.49
C CYS A 95 -12.64 16.97 1.57
N GLY A 96 -13.45 16.17 2.26
CA GLY A 96 -14.88 16.38 2.45
C GLY A 96 -15.71 16.29 1.17
N LYS A 97 -15.26 15.52 0.16
CA LYS A 97 -15.94 15.35 -1.12
C LYS A 97 -16.58 13.98 -1.25
N SER A 98 -17.88 13.96 -1.58
CA SER A 98 -18.56 12.75 -2.01
C SER A 98 -18.11 12.37 -3.42
N TYR A 99 -17.97 11.07 -3.66
CA TYR A 99 -17.56 10.52 -4.96
C TYR A 99 -18.56 9.45 -5.41
N ASP A 100 -19.73 9.91 -5.83
CA ASP A 100 -20.86 9.04 -6.19
C ASP A 100 -20.60 8.30 -7.52
N GLU A 101 -19.88 8.91 -8.48
CA GLU A 101 -19.56 8.31 -9.77
C GLU A 101 -18.70 7.03 -9.64
N LYS A 102 -17.95 6.87 -8.54
CA LYS A 102 -17.14 5.64 -8.33
C LYS A 102 -18.01 4.41 -8.08
N GLU A 103 -19.17 4.56 -7.46
CA GLU A 103 -20.09 3.43 -7.29
C GLU A 103 -20.71 3.03 -8.62
N GLU A 104 -21.03 3.98 -9.49
CA GLU A 104 -21.48 3.70 -10.86
C GLU A 104 -20.43 2.90 -11.66
N VAL A 105 -19.17 3.34 -11.61
CA VAL A 105 -18.06 2.63 -12.26
C VAL A 105 -17.85 1.24 -11.66
N ARG A 106 -18.02 1.06 -10.35
CA ARG A 106 -17.96 -0.28 -9.72
C ARG A 106 -19.07 -1.20 -10.22
N VAL A 107 -20.27 -0.69 -10.44
CA VAL A 107 -21.38 -1.46 -11.03
C VAL A 107 -21.02 -1.88 -12.45
N LEU A 108 -20.51 -0.97 -13.27
CA LEU A 108 -20.07 -1.25 -14.65
C LEU A 108 -18.95 -2.29 -14.69
N LEU A 109 -17.96 -2.22 -13.79
CA LEU A 109 -16.89 -3.20 -13.67
C LEU A 109 -17.37 -4.60 -13.27
N ARG A 110 -18.44 -4.70 -12.48
CA ARG A 110 -19.06 -6.00 -12.15
C ARG A 110 -19.78 -6.60 -13.35
N GLN A 111 -20.37 -5.75 -14.20
CA GLN A 111 -21.07 -6.18 -15.41
C GLN A 111 -20.11 -6.52 -16.54
N ASP A 112 -19.04 -5.77 -16.68
CA ASP A 112 -18.01 -5.97 -17.70
C ASP A 112 -16.59 -5.92 -17.09
N PRO A 113 -15.96 -7.08 -16.84
CA PRO A 113 -14.59 -7.17 -16.34
C PRO A 113 -13.54 -6.57 -17.28
N LYS A 114 -13.90 -6.33 -18.56
CA LYS A 114 -13.03 -5.70 -19.57
C LYS A 114 -13.28 -4.21 -19.71
N PHE A 115 -14.14 -3.61 -18.89
CA PHE A 115 -14.54 -2.20 -18.95
C PHE A 115 -13.34 -1.26 -19.24
N TRP A 116 -12.25 -1.36 -18.49
CA TRP A 116 -11.06 -0.53 -18.67
C TRP A 116 -10.24 -0.83 -19.93
N ARG A 117 -10.59 -1.85 -20.71
CA ARG A 117 -9.92 -2.19 -21.97
C ARG A 117 -10.60 -1.59 -23.20
N HIS A 118 -11.81 -1.05 -23.06
CA HIS A 118 -12.51 -0.40 -24.17
C HIS A 118 -11.79 0.87 -24.61
N ARG A 119 -11.71 1.05 -25.92
CA ARG A 119 -11.15 2.25 -26.56
C ARG A 119 -12.07 2.75 -27.69
N PRO A 120 -12.20 4.08 -27.83
CA PRO A 120 -11.67 5.15 -26.96
C PRO A 120 -12.33 5.10 -25.57
N LEU A 121 -11.64 5.67 -24.56
CA LEU A 121 -12.24 5.84 -23.23
C LEU A 121 -13.46 6.76 -23.32
N SER A 122 -14.57 6.37 -22.69
CA SER A 122 -15.74 7.25 -22.56
C SER A 122 -15.43 8.43 -21.62
N GLU A 123 -16.23 9.50 -21.70
CA GLU A 123 -16.09 10.64 -20.76
C GLU A 123 -16.19 10.20 -19.29
N GLN A 124 -17.08 9.26 -18.98
CA GLN A 124 -17.21 8.71 -17.63
C GLN A 124 -15.94 7.97 -17.19
N MET A 125 -15.33 7.18 -18.08
CA MET A 125 -14.07 6.51 -17.79
C MET A 125 -12.93 7.51 -17.57
N VAL A 126 -12.84 8.56 -18.40
CA VAL A 126 -11.84 9.62 -18.26
C VAL A 126 -12.01 10.35 -16.92
N ARG A 127 -13.23 10.74 -16.55
CA ARG A 127 -13.51 11.38 -15.27
C ARG A 127 -13.13 10.49 -14.10
N ALA A 128 -13.61 9.25 -14.09
CA ALA A 128 -13.33 8.30 -13.02
C ALA A 128 -11.82 8.05 -12.84
N ALA A 129 -11.08 7.89 -13.94
CA ALA A 129 -9.64 7.71 -13.90
C ALA A 129 -8.90 8.95 -13.39
N ALA A 130 -9.34 10.15 -13.77
CA ALA A 130 -8.76 11.40 -13.29
C ALA A 130 -9.05 11.62 -11.80
N ASP A 131 -10.26 11.30 -11.35
CA ASP A 131 -10.69 11.47 -9.96
C ASP A 131 -9.95 10.57 -8.98
N ASP A 132 -9.41 9.45 -9.43
CA ASP A 132 -8.57 8.58 -8.61
C ASP A 132 -7.25 9.23 -8.17
N VAL A 133 -6.81 10.30 -8.82
CA VAL A 133 -5.51 10.94 -8.55
C VAL A 133 -5.57 12.44 -8.30
N ARG A 134 -6.54 13.18 -8.87
CA ARG A 134 -6.53 14.66 -8.85
C ARG A 134 -6.59 15.28 -7.45
N PHE A 135 -7.12 14.56 -6.46
CA PHE A 135 -7.24 15.05 -5.08
C PHE A 135 -6.09 14.61 -4.18
N LEU A 136 -5.22 13.69 -4.64
CA LEU A 136 -4.16 13.12 -3.81
C LEU A 136 -3.16 14.17 -3.30
N LEU A 137 -2.78 15.15 -4.13
CA LEU A 137 -1.87 16.22 -3.71
C LEU A 137 -2.49 17.11 -2.63
N TYR A 138 -3.78 17.44 -2.76
CA TYR A 138 -4.49 18.21 -1.73
C TYR A 138 -4.54 17.43 -0.41
N ILE A 139 -4.94 16.15 -0.45
CA ILE A 139 -4.98 15.28 0.72
C ILE A 139 -3.60 15.14 1.36
N TYR A 140 -2.56 14.97 0.55
CA TYR A 140 -1.17 14.91 1.00
C TYR A 140 -0.80 16.13 1.85
N HIS A 141 -1.07 17.34 1.38
CA HIS A 141 -0.77 18.56 2.14
C HIS A 141 -1.52 18.60 3.47
N GLN A 142 -2.81 18.26 3.48
CA GLN A 142 -3.62 18.21 4.71
C GLN A 142 -3.10 17.17 5.71
N MET A 143 -2.56 16.05 5.23
CA MET A 143 -2.00 15.00 6.09
C MET A 143 -0.62 15.37 6.62
N MET A 144 0.26 15.97 5.80
CA MET A 144 1.61 16.35 6.22
C MET A 144 1.60 17.38 7.35
N GLU A 145 0.62 18.30 7.37
CA GLU A 145 0.46 19.27 8.45
C GLU A 145 0.09 18.64 9.80
N LYS A 146 -0.46 17.42 9.80
CA LYS A 146 -0.92 16.72 11.01
C LYS A 146 0.11 15.75 11.59
N LEU A 147 1.06 15.29 10.78
CA LEU A 147 2.03 14.28 11.19
C LEU A 147 3.21 14.91 11.95
N ASN A 148 3.55 14.33 13.11
CA ASN A 148 4.76 14.69 13.84
C ASN A 148 6.00 14.02 13.20
N GLU A 149 7.21 14.42 13.61
CA GLU A 149 8.47 13.91 13.06
C GLU A 149 8.61 12.39 13.13
N ARG A 150 8.18 11.81 14.25
CA ARG A 150 8.20 10.35 14.44
C ARG A 150 7.29 9.64 13.44
N SER A 151 6.09 10.15 13.24
CA SER A 151 5.15 9.60 12.26
C SER A 151 5.61 9.81 10.83
N LEU A 152 6.27 10.93 10.52
CA LEU A 152 6.90 11.16 9.22
C LEU A 152 7.99 10.12 8.93
N TRP A 153 8.82 9.78 9.94
CA TRP A 153 9.81 8.72 9.78
C TRP A 153 9.14 7.35 9.53
N TYR A 154 8.10 6.98 10.31
CA TYR A 154 7.35 5.74 10.07
C TYR A 154 6.67 5.73 8.70
N LEU A 155 6.14 6.86 8.25
CA LEU A 155 5.54 6.99 6.92
C LEU A 155 6.56 6.66 5.83
N ALA A 156 7.78 7.20 5.94
CA ALA A 156 8.85 6.92 4.99
C ALA A 156 9.29 5.43 5.04
N VAL A 157 9.50 4.86 6.22
CA VAL A 157 9.87 3.44 6.39
C VAL A 157 8.79 2.52 5.81
N ARG A 158 7.53 2.72 6.22
CA ARG A 158 6.40 1.89 5.75
C ARG A 158 6.16 2.06 4.26
N GLY A 159 6.36 3.25 3.70
CA GLY A 159 6.29 3.51 2.26
C GLY A 159 7.26 2.63 1.47
N VAL A 160 8.52 2.53 1.92
CA VAL A 160 9.50 1.61 1.31
C VAL A 160 9.08 0.15 1.46
N LEU A 161 8.58 -0.26 2.62
CA LEU A 161 8.12 -1.65 2.85
C LEU A 161 6.90 -1.98 1.98
N TYR A 162 5.97 -1.05 1.78
CA TYR A 162 4.80 -1.24 0.91
C TYR A 162 5.21 -1.36 -0.56
N CYS A 163 6.19 -0.56 -1.02
CA CYS A 163 6.71 -0.69 -2.39
C CYS A 163 7.33 -2.05 -2.67
N ARG A 164 7.92 -2.70 -1.65
CA ARG A 164 8.50 -4.05 -1.76
C ARG A 164 7.46 -5.17 -1.62
N CYS A 165 6.38 -4.89 -0.90
CA CYS A 165 5.33 -5.87 -0.64
C CYS A 165 4.79 -6.42 -1.96
N PHE A 166 4.61 -7.73 -2.04
CA PHE A 166 4.21 -8.49 -3.22
C PHE A 166 5.24 -8.55 -4.36
N CYS A 167 6.26 -7.67 -4.40
CA CYS A 167 7.33 -7.71 -5.40
C CYS A 167 8.42 -8.74 -5.07
N LEU A 168 8.49 -9.19 -3.82
CA LEU A 168 9.56 -10.06 -3.33
C LEU A 168 9.13 -11.52 -3.29
N ASN A 169 10.07 -12.38 -3.70
CA ASN A 169 9.91 -13.83 -3.59
C ASN A 169 10.61 -14.44 -2.36
N SER A 170 11.45 -13.66 -1.69
CA SER A 170 12.21 -14.07 -0.50
C SER A 170 12.60 -12.84 0.32
N ASN A 171 13.22 -13.06 1.49
CA ASN A 171 13.73 -11.98 2.33
C ASN A 171 15.08 -11.40 1.82
N ASN A 172 15.31 -11.42 0.50
CA ASN A 172 16.46 -10.77 -0.12
C ASN A 172 16.09 -9.37 -0.60
N PHE A 173 16.64 -8.34 0.02
CA PHE A 173 16.33 -6.93 -0.23
C PHE A 173 17.47 -6.16 -0.90
N ALA A 174 18.58 -6.85 -1.29
CA ALA A 174 19.82 -6.22 -1.75
C ALA A 174 19.63 -5.25 -2.94
N ASP A 175 18.69 -5.57 -3.84
CA ASP A 175 18.43 -4.77 -5.04
C ASP A 175 17.36 -3.66 -4.83
N TRP A 176 16.92 -3.44 -3.60
CA TRP A 176 15.90 -2.43 -3.28
C TRP A 176 16.52 -1.25 -2.54
N PRO A 177 15.94 -0.03 -2.67
CA PRO A 177 16.38 1.13 -1.91
C PRO A 177 16.44 0.82 -0.41
N SER A 178 17.47 1.29 0.30
CA SER A 178 17.61 1.09 1.75
C SER A 178 16.46 1.75 2.52
N LEU A 179 16.15 1.21 3.70
CA LEU A 179 15.22 1.87 4.62
C LEU A 179 15.84 3.18 5.14
N PRO A 180 15.01 4.21 5.42
CA PRO A 180 15.47 5.39 6.13
C PRO A 180 16.13 5.00 7.45
N PRO A 181 17.31 5.58 7.79
CA PRO A 181 17.98 5.29 9.06
C PRO A 181 17.11 5.74 10.23
N ILE A 182 17.28 5.07 11.38
CA ILE A 182 16.62 5.50 12.62
C ILE A 182 17.21 6.86 12.99
N PRO A 183 16.37 7.89 13.22
CA PRO A 183 16.86 9.21 13.65
C PRO A 183 17.55 9.11 15.01
N VAL A 184 18.75 9.67 15.09
CA VAL A 184 19.58 9.63 16.30
C VAL A 184 19.17 10.72 17.31
N ASP A 185 18.55 11.80 16.83
CA ASP A 185 18.18 12.96 17.63
C ASP A 185 16.67 13.23 17.62
N ASN A 186 16.11 13.44 18.83
CA ASN A 186 14.84 14.15 19.10
C ASN A 186 13.49 13.51 18.73
N LEU A 187 13.38 12.23 18.45
CA LEU A 187 12.05 11.59 18.35
C LEU A 187 11.44 11.21 19.71
N ASN A 188 12.09 11.58 20.81
CA ASN A 188 11.77 11.17 22.19
C ASN A 188 10.81 12.13 22.91
N ALA A 189 9.80 12.70 22.27
CA ALA A 189 8.80 13.51 22.98
C ALA A 189 8.02 12.72 24.05
N ASP A 190 8.00 11.41 23.97
CA ASP A 190 7.31 10.48 24.89
C ASP A 190 8.24 9.42 25.51
N GLY A 191 9.56 9.56 25.38
CA GLY A 191 10.56 8.71 26.07
C GLY A 191 10.70 7.27 25.54
N SER A 192 10.08 6.93 24.41
CA SER A 192 10.22 5.61 23.77
C SER A 192 10.94 5.70 22.44
N ASP A 193 12.00 4.89 22.27
CA ASP A 193 12.73 4.79 21.01
C ASP A 193 11.81 4.30 19.86
N PRO A 194 11.98 4.82 18.63
CA PRO A 194 11.27 4.32 17.48
C PRO A 194 11.64 2.84 17.26
N LYS A 195 10.61 2.02 17.01
CA LYS A 195 10.79 0.59 16.76
C LYS A 195 11.15 0.36 15.31
N GLU A 196 12.22 -0.40 15.08
CA GLU A 196 12.55 -0.86 13.74
C GLU A 196 11.40 -1.70 13.16
N GLU A 197 11.00 -1.38 11.92
CA GLU A 197 9.98 -2.12 11.19
C GLU A 197 10.59 -2.86 10.01
N ILE A 198 10.08 -4.06 9.75
CA ILE A 198 10.55 -4.94 8.69
C ILE A 198 9.38 -5.49 7.87
N LEU A 199 9.69 -5.89 6.65
CA LEU A 199 8.87 -6.81 5.85
C LEU A 199 9.48 -8.21 5.93
N SER A 200 8.68 -9.21 6.23
CA SER A 200 9.05 -10.62 6.13
C SER A 200 8.17 -11.33 5.10
N VAL A 201 8.80 -12.14 4.27
CA VAL A 201 8.13 -13.00 3.30
C VAL A 201 8.25 -14.44 3.79
N LEU A 202 7.11 -15.08 4.02
CA LEU A 202 7.02 -16.44 4.54
C LEU A 202 6.48 -17.37 3.46
N ASP A 203 7.25 -18.40 3.11
CA ASP A 203 6.81 -19.46 2.21
C ASP A 203 5.90 -20.43 2.96
N ILE A 204 4.74 -20.68 2.40
CA ILE A 204 3.77 -21.64 2.91
C ILE A 204 3.78 -22.87 2.02
N PRO A 205 4.01 -24.08 2.56
CA PRO A 205 3.97 -25.29 1.78
C PRO A 205 2.66 -25.44 1.00
N GLN A 206 2.78 -25.99 -0.21
CA GLN A 206 1.62 -26.16 -1.09
C GLN A 206 0.45 -26.85 -0.38
N GLY A 207 -0.74 -26.30 -0.55
CA GLY A 207 -1.97 -26.81 0.07
C GLY A 207 -2.17 -26.42 1.54
N LYS A 208 -1.17 -25.83 2.22
CA LYS A 208 -1.28 -25.48 3.65
C LYS A 208 -1.77 -24.06 3.91
N MET A 209 -1.95 -23.21 2.89
CA MET A 209 -2.47 -21.84 3.06
C MET A 209 -3.85 -21.83 3.77
N GLY A 210 -4.67 -22.84 3.53
CA GLY A 210 -5.96 -23.00 4.21
C GLY A 210 -5.84 -23.10 5.75
N LEU A 211 -4.74 -23.65 6.28
CA LEU A 211 -4.48 -23.74 7.73
C LEU A 211 -4.12 -22.36 8.32
N VAL A 212 -3.37 -21.58 7.54
CA VAL A 212 -2.99 -20.19 7.91
C VAL A 212 -4.23 -19.30 7.95
N ILE A 213 -5.08 -19.39 6.92
CA ILE A 213 -6.31 -18.58 6.82
C ILE A 213 -7.35 -19.07 7.84
N GLY A 214 -7.54 -20.38 7.94
CA GLY A 214 -8.53 -21.00 8.80
C GLY A 214 -9.96 -20.88 8.26
N LYS A 215 -10.91 -21.55 8.93
CA LYS A 215 -12.32 -21.51 8.55
C LYS A 215 -12.85 -20.08 8.56
N ARG A 216 -13.32 -19.59 7.42
CA ARG A 216 -13.81 -18.21 7.24
C ARG A 216 -12.81 -17.12 7.70
N GLY A 217 -11.52 -17.38 7.62
CA GLY A 217 -10.49 -16.43 8.01
C GLY A 217 -10.23 -16.33 9.52
N ALA A 218 -10.82 -17.19 10.36
CA ALA A 218 -10.75 -17.05 11.81
C ALA A 218 -9.32 -17.17 12.37
N THR A 219 -8.48 -18.06 11.80
CA THR A 219 -7.11 -18.26 12.25
C THR A 219 -6.25 -17.02 11.99
N ILE A 220 -6.26 -16.53 10.75
CA ILE A 220 -5.46 -15.34 10.39
C ILE A 220 -5.93 -14.10 11.14
N LEU A 221 -7.24 -13.95 11.38
CA LEU A 221 -7.78 -12.84 12.16
C LEU A 221 -7.29 -12.89 13.61
N SER A 222 -7.29 -14.08 14.23
CA SER A 222 -6.74 -14.27 15.58
C SER A 222 -5.26 -13.91 15.68
N ILE A 223 -4.46 -14.28 14.66
CA ILE A 223 -3.04 -13.91 14.61
C ILE A 223 -2.88 -12.39 14.49
N LYS A 224 -3.62 -11.75 13.58
CA LYS A 224 -3.63 -10.30 13.38
C LYS A 224 -3.97 -9.54 14.69
N GLN A 225 -4.99 -10.01 15.42
CA GLN A 225 -5.37 -9.42 16.70
C GLN A 225 -4.31 -9.61 17.79
N SER A 226 -3.50 -10.67 17.71
CA SER A 226 -2.46 -11.00 18.70
C SER A 226 -1.14 -10.27 18.45
N CYS A 227 -0.91 -9.80 17.23
CA CYS A 227 0.34 -9.16 16.80
C CYS A 227 0.04 -7.77 16.24
N ASN A 228 0.83 -6.78 16.67
CA ASN A 228 0.76 -5.43 16.06
C ASN A 228 1.55 -5.42 14.75
N ALA A 229 1.12 -6.23 13.76
CA ALA A 229 1.72 -6.36 12.44
C ALA A 229 0.63 -6.51 11.38
N GLU A 230 0.87 -5.95 10.21
CA GLU A 230 0.03 -6.18 9.03
C GLU A 230 0.38 -7.54 8.44
N ILE A 231 -0.62 -8.40 8.20
CA ILE A 231 -0.43 -9.74 7.65
C ILE A 231 -1.25 -9.87 6.37
N LEU A 232 -0.55 -10.07 5.26
CA LEU A 232 -1.12 -10.09 3.92
C LEU A 232 -0.86 -11.45 3.27
N THR A 233 -1.86 -11.98 2.58
CA THR A 233 -1.71 -13.16 1.72
C THR A 233 -1.66 -12.71 0.27
N GLY A 234 -0.91 -13.42 -0.58
CA GLY A 234 -0.80 -13.08 -1.99
C GLY A 234 -2.15 -13.04 -2.73
N GLY A 235 -3.13 -13.80 -2.26
CA GLY A 235 -4.48 -13.84 -2.83
C GLY A 235 -4.51 -14.35 -4.29
N PRO A 236 -5.63 -14.16 -5.02
CA PRO A 236 -5.78 -14.69 -6.38
C PRO A 236 -4.85 -14.08 -7.43
N LYS A 237 -4.28 -12.92 -7.15
CA LYS A 237 -3.43 -12.14 -8.09
C LYS A 237 -1.96 -12.10 -7.70
N GLY A 238 -1.60 -12.51 -6.48
CA GLY A 238 -0.22 -12.53 -5.99
C GLY A 238 0.31 -13.95 -5.83
N PRO A 239 1.53 -14.13 -5.29
CA PRO A 239 2.10 -15.44 -5.03
C PRO A 239 1.19 -16.25 -4.08
N PRO A 240 0.56 -17.35 -4.53
CA PRO A 240 -0.50 -18.02 -3.76
C PRO A 240 -0.01 -18.65 -2.46
N ASP A 241 1.28 -19.01 -2.42
CA ASP A 241 1.89 -19.74 -1.31
C ASP A 241 2.80 -18.84 -0.45
N LYS A 242 2.51 -17.53 -0.39
CA LYS A 242 3.29 -16.59 0.41
C LYS A 242 2.41 -15.77 1.36
N VAL A 243 2.99 -15.51 2.53
CA VAL A 243 2.45 -14.55 3.50
C VAL A 243 3.48 -13.45 3.68
N PHE A 244 3.02 -12.20 3.59
CA PHE A 244 3.81 -11.00 3.79
C PHE A 244 3.44 -10.39 5.14
N ILE A 245 4.44 -10.09 5.96
CA ILE A 245 4.23 -9.56 7.31
C ILE A 245 5.02 -8.28 7.45
N ILE A 246 4.34 -7.16 7.74
CA ILE A 246 4.94 -5.83 7.89
C ILE A 246 4.68 -5.32 9.31
N GLY A 247 5.72 -4.84 9.98
CA GLY A 247 5.58 -4.26 11.31
C GLY A 247 6.87 -4.24 12.11
N PRO A 248 6.79 -3.93 13.43
CA PRO A 248 7.92 -3.98 14.32
C PRO A 248 8.54 -5.39 14.37
N VAL A 249 9.87 -5.46 14.38
CA VAL A 249 10.62 -6.75 14.34
C VAL A 249 10.05 -7.79 15.28
N LYS A 250 9.79 -7.41 16.55
CA LYS A 250 9.25 -8.33 17.57
C LYS A 250 7.88 -8.89 17.19
N GLU A 251 7.00 -8.05 16.66
CA GLU A 251 5.64 -8.44 16.29
C GLU A 251 5.62 -9.29 15.02
N VAL A 252 6.49 -8.97 14.05
CA VAL A 252 6.69 -9.78 12.84
C VAL A 252 7.18 -11.19 13.22
N ARG A 253 8.20 -11.30 14.09
CA ARG A 253 8.72 -12.62 14.54
C ARG A 253 7.67 -13.42 15.32
N LYS A 254 6.84 -12.75 16.10
CA LYS A 254 5.72 -13.39 16.79
C LYS A 254 4.69 -13.94 15.78
N ALA A 255 4.31 -13.14 14.80
CA ALA A 255 3.38 -13.58 13.75
C ALA A 255 3.95 -14.77 12.93
N GLU A 256 5.23 -14.71 12.54
CA GLU A 256 5.91 -15.84 11.87
C GLU A 256 5.84 -17.13 12.70
N ALA A 257 6.16 -17.05 13.99
CA ALA A 257 6.13 -18.20 14.88
C ALA A 257 4.71 -18.80 14.99
N MET A 258 3.69 -17.96 15.13
CA MET A 258 2.29 -18.40 15.17
C MET A 258 1.86 -19.08 13.86
N ILE A 259 2.23 -18.52 12.71
CA ILE A 259 1.92 -19.09 11.40
C ILE A 259 2.63 -20.43 11.20
N ARG A 260 3.94 -20.50 11.54
CA ARG A 260 4.72 -21.76 11.45
C ARG A 260 4.14 -22.85 12.36
N GLY A 261 3.74 -22.51 13.59
CA GLY A 261 3.07 -23.45 14.50
C GLY A 261 1.83 -24.08 13.85
N ARG A 262 0.97 -23.29 13.20
CA ARG A 262 -0.22 -23.79 12.51
C ARG A 262 0.07 -24.72 11.31
N ILE A 263 1.23 -24.60 10.70
CA ILE A 263 1.65 -25.45 9.58
C ILE A 263 2.23 -26.78 10.06
N LEU A 264 2.83 -26.78 11.26
CA LEU A 264 3.52 -27.95 11.85
C LEU A 264 2.58 -28.84 12.70
N ASP A 265 1.48 -28.29 13.20
CA ASP A 265 0.51 -28.98 14.07
C ASP A 265 -0.34 -30.07 13.38
N ILE A 266 0.18 -30.73 12.29
CA ILE A 266 -0.48 -31.84 11.59
C ILE A 266 0.50 -32.98 11.37
#